data_dee68a3505badb0e6ceb85b423118581
#
_entry.id   dee68a3505badb0e6ceb85b423118581
#
_cell.length_a   1.000
_cell.length_b   1.000
_cell.length_c   1.000
_cell.angle_alpha   90.00
_cell.angle_beta   90.00
_cell.angle_gamma   90.00
#
_symmetry.space_group_name_H-M   'P 1'
#
loop_
_entity.id
_entity.type
_entity.pdbx_description
1 polymer ?
#
loop_
_entity_poly.entity_id
_entity_poly.type
_entity_poly.pdbx_seq_one_letter_code
_entity_poly.pdbx_strand_id
1 'polypeptide(L)'
;MTIVFLLGVILLAGCDSNNDPSPTATGDTASPSTAANSPGQLVRVLHNLDRTDPQCDGEHCARVSIEWITFEDQPELNQAIENRLAAVLVQQEGDATHDGTIEGLAEAFLADAADMAMGSQGWSLSARLSKESRRGNLLTLRIESHEYTGGAHGNPAVTFFHWDLARQQRLALDDLIVPGQQDTFWALARDAHTQWLDQQKLDQNFRDSWPFDQTDQAYFSEQGLVLLYNVYHIAPYAMGQPELTLRYDALEGVIRDTYLP
;
A
#
# COMPACT_ATOMS: atom_id res chain seq x y z
N MET A 1 25.00 2.68 48.98
CA MET A 1 25.33 4.09 49.32
C MET A 1 24.17 4.91 48.71
N THR A 2 23.26 5.04 49.54
CA THR A 2 22.47 6.16 50.09
C THR A 2 21.47 6.79 49.12
N ILE A 3 20.24 6.46 49.42
CA ILE A 3 18.95 6.98 48.95
C ILE A 3 18.72 8.38 49.54
N VAL A 4 18.18 9.30 48.76
CA VAL A 4 17.44 10.47 49.29
C VAL A 4 16.11 10.62 48.57
N PHE A 5 15.04 10.41 49.33
CA PHE A 5 13.65 10.78 49.02
C PHE A 5 13.43 12.23 49.38
N LEU A 6 12.71 13.00 48.56
CA LEU A 6 12.10 14.27 48.94
C LEU A 6 10.61 14.23 48.65
N LEU A 7 9.82 14.20 49.73
CA LEU A 7 8.38 14.43 49.74
C LEU A 7 8.12 15.95 49.72
N GLY A 8 7.23 16.37 48.80
CA GLY A 8 6.63 17.71 48.81
C GLY A 8 5.14 17.62 49.10
N VAL A 9 4.71 18.21 50.19
CA VAL A 9 3.33 18.33 50.69
C VAL A 9 2.67 19.51 50.00
N ILE A 10 1.45 19.36 49.52
CA ILE A 10 0.59 20.44 49.02
C ILE A 10 -0.59 20.62 49.95
N LEU A 11 -0.76 21.85 50.40
CA LEU A 11 -1.84 22.34 51.24
C LEU A 11 -3.10 22.68 50.40
N LEU A 12 -4.22 22.32 50.98
CA LEU A 12 -5.60 22.65 50.53
C LEU A 12 -6.04 23.99 51.20
N ALA A 13 -6.72 24.84 50.43
CA ALA A 13 -7.71 25.80 50.89
C ALA A 13 -8.52 26.24 49.66
N GLY A 14 -9.80 26.39 49.63
CA GLY A 14 -10.87 26.53 50.59
C GLY A 14 -12.05 27.13 49.81
N CYS A 15 -13.25 26.73 50.12
CA CYS A 15 -14.55 27.08 49.53
C CYS A 15 -14.83 28.57 49.44
N ASP A 16 -15.65 28.98 48.44
CA ASP A 16 -16.82 29.81 48.72
C ASP A 16 -17.96 29.60 47.73
N SER A 17 -19.14 29.50 48.32
CA SER A 17 -20.42 29.33 47.67
C SER A 17 -21.03 30.68 47.33
N ASN A 18 -21.68 30.83 46.16
CA ASN A 18 -22.82 31.75 46.02
C ASN A 18 -23.82 31.25 44.99
N ASN A 19 -25.06 31.27 45.43
CA ASN A 19 -26.31 30.86 44.80
C ASN A 19 -26.77 31.74 43.63
N ASP A 20 -27.31 31.08 42.58
CA ASP A 20 -28.58 31.31 41.85
C ASP A 20 -28.70 32.54 40.90
N PRO A 21 -29.56 32.47 39.84
CA PRO A 21 -30.54 31.45 39.38
C PRO A 21 -30.43 31.04 37.89
N SER A 22 -31.02 29.88 37.59
CA SER A 22 -31.27 29.37 36.22
C SER A 22 -31.96 30.38 35.27
N PRO A 23 -31.59 30.35 34.02
CA PRO A 23 -32.55 30.56 32.91
C PRO A 23 -32.75 29.31 32.06
N THR A 24 -33.99 29.00 31.93
CA THR A 24 -34.76 28.28 30.92
C THR A 24 -33.95 27.69 29.73
N ALA A 25 -34.11 26.37 29.57
CA ALA A 25 -33.74 25.61 28.38
C ALA A 25 -34.49 26.12 27.15
N THR A 26 -33.73 26.67 26.21
CA THR A 26 -34.14 26.73 24.79
C THR A 26 -33.33 25.66 24.06
N GLY A 27 -34.05 24.70 23.48
CA GLY A 27 -33.49 23.60 22.72
C GLY A 27 -32.77 24.12 21.48
N ASP A 28 -31.45 24.06 21.49
CA ASP A 28 -30.63 24.13 20.27
C ASP A 28 -30.58 22.74 19.69
N THR A 29 -31.40 22.56 18.66
CA THR A 29 -31.26 21.46 17.70
C THR A 29 -29.90 21.63 17.01
N ALA A 30 -28.91 20.87 17.45
CA ALA A 30 -27.64 20.76 16.74
C ALA A 30 -27.93 20.17 15.36
N SER A 31 -27.98 21.03 14.35
CA SER A 31 -27.89 20.61 12.95
C SER A 31 -26.56 19.87 12.76
N PRO A 32 -26.54 18.73 12.07
CA PRO A 32 -25.29 18.10 11.70
C PRO A 32 -24.52 19.08 10.82
N SER A 33 -23.37 19.51 11.30
CA SER A 33 -22.41 20.30 10.53
C SER A 33 -21.94 19.41 9.38
N THR A 34 -22.54 19.57 8.22
CA THR A 34 -22.01 19.07 6.96
C THR A 34 -20.74 19.89 6.72
N ALA A 35 -19.60 19.36 7.13
CA ALA A 35 -18.30 19.90 6.73
C ALA A 35 -18.26 19.84 5.21
N ALA A 36 -18.45 20.99 4.56
CA ALA A 36 -18.29 21.12 3.11
C ALA A 36 -16.84 20.72 2.77
N ASN A 37 -16.69 19.58 2.09
CA ASN A 37 -15.41 19.12 1.60
C ASN A 37 -14.78 20.21 0.73
N SER A 38 -13.56 20.62 1.05
CA SER A 38 -12.81 21.54 0.20
C SER A 38 -12.67 20.95 -1.19
N PRO A 39 -12.83 21.74 -2.28
CA PRO A 39 -12.67 21.26 -3.64
C PRO A 39 -11.33 20.56 -3.83
N GLY A 40 -11.36 19.25 -4.19
CA GLY A 40 -10.16 18.44 -4.41
C GLY A 40 -9.74 17.55 -3.24
N GLN A 41 -10.46 17.53 -2.13
CA GLN A 41 -10.23 16.56 -1.05
C GLN A 41 -10.89 15.22 -1.41
N LEU A 42 -10.06 14.15 -1.49
CA LEU A 42 -10.54 12.78 -1.66
C LEU A 42 -10.97 12.23 -0.30
N VAL A 43 -12.26 11.98 -0.12
CA VAL A 43 -12.81 11.32 1.07
C VAL A 43 -12.73 9.82 0.87
N ARG A 44 -12.03 9.14 1.77
CA ARG A 44 -11.80 7.69 1.69
C ARG A 44 -12.91 6.92 2.37
N VAL A 45 -13.32 5.84 1.73
CA VAL A 45 -14.17 4.79 2.29
C VAL A 45 -13.32 3.54 2.47
N LEU A 46 -13.35 2.94 3.66
CA LEU A 46 -12.60 1.73 3.98
C LEU A 46 -13.48 0.51 3.76
N HIS A 47 -12.91 -0.51 3.13
CA HIS A 47 -13.53 -1.80 2.92
C HIS A 47 -12.63 -2.90 3.49
N ASN A 48 -13.24 -3.99 3.94
CA ASN A 48 -12.54 -5.19 4.33
C ASN A 48 -13.35 -6.43 3.95
N LEU A 49 -12.62 -7.48 3.60
CA LEU A 49 -13.15 -8.81 3.41
C LEU A 49 -12.27 -9.78 4.19
N ASP A 50 -12.87 -10.47 5.17
CA ASP A 50 -12.25 -11.56 5.90
C ASP A 50 -13.08 -12.83 5.70
N ARG A 51 -12.42 -13.91 5.24
CA ARG A 51 -13.03 -15.20 5.03
C ARG A 51 -12.10 -16.29 5.57
N THR A 52 -12.71 -17.31 6.11
CA THR A 52 -12.01 -18.54 6.54
C THR A 52 -12.79 -19.72 5.96
N ASP A 53 -12.10 -20.80 5.62
CA ASP A 53 -12.73 -22.02 5.15
C ASP A 53 -13.84 -22.47 6.13
N PRO A 54 -15.11 -22.48 5.68
CA PRO A 54 -16.25 -22.79 6.57
C PRO A 54 -16.33 -24.28 6.98
N GLN A 55 -15.55 -25.15 6.34
CA GLN A 55 -15.50 -26.59 6.63
C GLN A 55 -14.33 -26.95 7.54
N CYS A 56 -13.51 -25.98 7.92
CA CYS A 56 -12.33 -26.17 8.74
C CYS A 56 -12.56 -25.65 10.16
N ASP A 57 -12.31 -26.51 11.14
CA ASP A 57 -12.35 -26.17 12.58
C ASP A 57 -10.91 -26.23 13.13
N GLY A 58 -10.28 -25.06 13.35
CA GLY A 58 -8.94 -25.05 13.94
C GLY A 58 -8.15 -23.76 13.69
N GLU A 59 -6.92 -23.73 14.21
CA GLU A 59 -6.03 -22.56 14.09
C GLU A 59 -5.34 -22.45 12.72
N HIS A 60 -5.35 -23.52 11.95
CA HIS A 60 -4.63 -23.62 10.67
C HIS A 60 -5.58 -23.65 9.45
N CYS A 61 -6.78 -23.14 9.60
CA CYS A 61 -7.71 -23.02 8.49
C CYS A 61 -7.20 -22.05 7.41
N ALA A 62 -7.49 -22.37 6.17
CA ALA A 62 -7.22 -21.44 5.05
C ALA A 62 -7.97 -20.13 5.25
N ARG A 63 -7.32 -19.01 4.96
CA ARG A 63 -7.83 -17.67 5.25
C ARG A 63 -7.55 -16.70 4.12
N VAL A 64 -8.53 -15.82 3.88
CA VAL A 64 -8.38 -14.65 3.00
C VAL A 64 -8.68 -13.39 3.81
N SER A 65 -7.80 -12.38 3.72
CA SER A 65 -7.98 -11.07 4.38
C SER A 65 -7.60 -9.95 3.42
N ILE A 66 -8.56 -9.16 2.97
CA ILE A 66 -8.36 -8.10 1.98
C ILE A 66 -8.90 -6.80 2.54
N GLU A 67 -8.04 -5.77 2.58
CA GLU A 67 -8.39 -4.42 3.00
C GLU A 67 -8.16 -3.46 1.82
N TRP A 68 -9.16 -2.63 1.49
CA TRP A 68 -8.96 -1.61 0.44
C TRP A 68 -9.72 -0.33 0.72
N ILE A 69 -9.34 0.70 0.01
CA ILE A 69 -9.99 2.00 0.03
C ILE A 69 -10.64 2.30 -1.30
N THR A 70 -11.79 2.95 -1.25
CA THR A 70 -12.40 3.67 -2.36
C THR A 70 -12.52 5.16 -2.00
N PHE A 71 -13.04 5.96 -2.89
CA PHE A 71 -13.20 7.41 -2.69
C PHE A 71 -14.61 7.84 -3.03
N GLU A 72 -15.22 8.68 -2.18
CA GLU A 72 -16.52 9.29 -2.48
C GLU A 72 -16.45 10.08 -3.79
N ASP A 73 -17.52 10.04 -4.56
CA ASP A 73 -17.67 10.78 -5.83
C ASP A 73 -16.59 10.49 -6.90
N GLN A 74 -15.96 9.28 -6.85
CA GLN A 74 -14.93 8.86 -7.81
C GLN A 74 -15.23 7.46 -8.39
N PRO A 75 -16.37 7.27 -9.10
CA PRO A 75 -16.79 5.92 -9.52
C PRO A 75 -15.81 5.26 -10.50
N GLU A 76 -15.21 6.01 -11.42
CA GLU A 76 -14.23 5.47 -12.39
C GLU A 76 -12.94 5.02 -11.70
N LEU A 77 -12.46 5.83 -10.72
CA LEU A 77 -11.31 5.46 -9.91
C LEU A 77 -11.60 4.22 -9.07
N ASN A 78 -12.77 4.16 -8.44
CA ASN A 78 -13.17 3.03 -7.60
C ASN A 78 -13.26 1.73 -8.40
N GLN A 79 -13.87 1.76 -9.57
CA GLN A 79 -13.90 0.61 -10.47
C GLN A 79 -12.49 0.18 -10.92
N ALA A 80 -11.61 1.15 -11.21
CA ALA A 80 -10.23 0.85 -11.58
C ALA A 80 -9.42 0.27 -10.41
N ILE A 81 -9.69 0.70 -9.16
CA ILE A 81 -9.10 0.14 -7.93
C ILE A 81 -9.50 -1.32 -7.78
N GLU A 82 -10.79 -1.65 -7.85
CA GLU A 82 -11.31 -3.01 -7.69
C GLU A 82 -10.76 -3.93 -8.78
N ASN A 83 -10.78 -3.50 -10.04
CA ASN A 83 -10.20 -4.25 -11.16
C ASN A 83 -8.68 -4.49 -10.97
N ARG A 84 -7.94 -3.50 -10.46
CA ARG A 84 -6.50 -3.66 -10.24
C ARG A 84 -6.21 -4.60 -9.08
N LEU A 85 -6.97 -4.49 -8.00
CA LEU A 85 -6.83 -5.38 -6.84
C LEU A 85 -7.14 -6.82 -7.24
N ALA A 86 -8.23 -7.04 -7.95
CA ALA A 86 -8.56 -8.36 -8.49
C ALA A 86 -7.43 -8.91 -9.38
N ALA A 87 -6.89 -8.09 -10.32
CA ALA A 87 -5.81 -8.52 -11.19
C ALA A 87 -4.50 -8.87 -10.44
N VAL A 88 -4.21 -8.21 -9.31
CA VAL A 88 -3.05 -8.55 -8.45
C VAL A 88 -3.28 -9.89 -7.75
N LEU A 89 -4.49 -10.14 -7.27
CA LEU A 89 -4.83 -11.39 -6.59
C LEU A 89 -4.81 -12.59 -7.56
N VAL A 90 -5.32 -12.44 -8.78
CA VAL A 90 -5.26 -13.49 -9.83
C VAL A 90 -3.84 -13.93 -10.15
N GLN A 91 -2.88 -13.01 -10.18
CA GLN A 91 -1.47 -13.35 -10.45
C GLN A 91 -0.86 -14.24 -9.37
N GLN A 92 -1.49 -14.31 -8.23
CA GLN A 92 -1.08 -15.15 -7.10
C GLN A 92 -1.79 -16.52 -7.07
N GLU A 93 -3.02 -16.62 -7.60
CA GLU A 93 -3.85 -17.82 -7.48
C GLU A 93 -3.67 -18.86 -8.60
N GLY A 94 -2.99 -18.56 -9.70
CA GLY A 94 -2.87 -19.51 -10.83
C GLY A 94 -4.15 -19.61 -11.69
N ASP A 95 -4.58 -20.85 -12.02
CA ASP A 95 -5.65 -21.13 -13.00
C ASP A 95 -7.08 -21.24 -12.40
N ALA A 96 -7.31 -20.77 -11.16
CA ALA A 96 -8.62 -20.84 -10.51
C ALA A 96 -9.72 -20.11 -11.30
N THR A 97 -10.88 -20.74 -11.44
CA THR A 97 -12.04 -20.12 -12.11
C THR A 97 -12.79 -19.21 -11.16
N HIS A 98 -12.81 -17.92 -11.43
CA HIS A 98 -13.51 -16.88 -10.64
C HIS A 98 -14.25 -15.90 -11.56
N ASP A 99 -15.17 -15.12 -11.02
CA ASP A 99 -15.96 -14.13 -11.75
C ASP A 99 -15.27 -12.77 -11.95
N GLY A 100 -14.01 -12.64 -11.50
CA GLY A 100 -13.22 -11.41 -11.56
C GLY A 100 -13.51 -10.41 -10.46
N THR A 101 -14.35 -10.75 -9.49
CA THR A 101 -14.61 -9.93 -8.29
C THR A 101 -13.65 -10.31 -7.15
N ILE A 102 -13.47 -9.39 -6.17
CA ILE A 102 -12.67 -9.66 -4.99
C ILE A 102 -13.26 -10.82 -4.17
N GLU A 103 -14.58 -10.86 -4.07
CA GLU A 103 -15.32 -11.92 -3.40
C GLU A 103 -15.16 -13.28 -4.09
N GLY A 104 -15.31 -13.32 -5.42
CA GLY A 104 -15.15 -14.56 -6.21
C GLY A 104 -13.72 -15.10 -6.16
N LEU A 105 -12.72 -14.21 -6.11
CA LEU A 105 -11.32 -14.60 -5.90
C LEU A 105 -11.07 -15.21 -4.53
N ALA A 106 -11.65 -14.62 -3.48
CA ALA A 106 -11.55 -15.15 -2.14
C ALA A 106 -12.21 -16.53 -2.01
N GLU A 107 -13.37 -16.71 -2.64
CA GLU A 107 -14.08 -17.99 -2.69
C GLU A 107 -13.30 -19.05 -3.45
N ALA A 108 -12.70 -18.69 -4.61
CA ALA A 108 -11.86 -19.58 -5.40
C ALA A 108 -10.64 -20.06 -4.59
N PHE A 109 -9.91 -19.14 -3.95
CA PHE A 109 -8.76 -19.49 -3.11
C PHE A 109 -9.12 -20.47 -1.99
N LEU A 110 -10.25 -20.24 -1.29
CA LEU A 110 -10.70 -21.13 -0.23
C LEU A 110 -11.18 -22.50 -0.75
N ALA A 111 -11.78 -22.53 -1.95
CA ALA A 111 -12.18 -23.78 -2.60
C ALA A 111 -10.96 -24.62 -2.97
N ASP A 112 -9.93 -24.01 -3.58
CA ASP A 112 -8.67 -24.67 -3.92
C ASP A 112 -7.98 -25.22 -2.65
N ALA A 113 -7.97 -24.43 -1.58
CA ALA A 113 -7.45 -24.87 -0.31
C ALA A 113 -8.21 -26.10 0.25
N ALA A 114 -9.55 -26.12 0.14
CA ALA A 114 -10.37 -27.24 0.59
C ALA A 114 -10.12 -28.52 -0.24
N ASP A 115 -9.90 -28.40 -1.55
CA ASP A 115 -9.64 -29.51 -2.46
C ASP A 115 -8.27 -30.16 -2.20
N MET A 116 -7.28 -29.40 -1.68
CA MET A 116 -5.94 -29.91 -1.37
C MET A 116 -5.88 -30.77 -0.10
N ALA A 117 -6.98 -30.93 0.63
CA ALA A 117 -7.15 -31.79 1.79
C ALA A 117 -6.06 -31.55 2.88
N MET A 118 -5.15 -32.50 3.09
CA MET A 118 -4.14 -32.42 4.16
C MET A 118 -2.99 -31.46 3.86
N GLY A 119 -2.88 -30.90 2.67
CA GLY A 119 -1.79 -30.00 2.25
C GLY A 119 -2.07 -28.51 2.40
N SER A 120 -3.34 -28.11 2.61
CA SER A 120 -3.75 -26.69 2.64
C SER A 120 -3.73 -26.03 4.02
N GLN A 121 -3.22 -26.74 5.03
CA GLN A 121 -3.17 -26.19 6.39
C GLN A 121 -2.34 -24.92 6.45
N GLY A 122 -2.99 -23.83 6.90
CA GLY A 122 -2.38 -22.52 7.03
C GLY A 122 -2.27 -21.72 5.74
N TRP A 123 -2.91 -22.16 4.65
CA TRP A 123 -2.97 -21.33 3.44
C TRP A 123 -3.53 -19.95 3.77
N SER A 124 -2.92 -18.92 3.23
CA SER A 124 -3.38 -17.56 3.44
C SER A 124 -3.16 -16.69 2.22
N LEU A 125 -4.18 -15.91 1.88
CA LEU A 125 -4.13 -14.83 0.90
C LEU A 125 -4.47 -13.54 1.61
N SER A 126 -3.60 -12.54 1.53
CA SER A 126 -3.89 -11.22 2.06
C SER A 126 -3.53 -10.14 1.07
N ALA A 127 -4.30 -9.05 1.07
CA ALA A 127 -3.96 -7.85 0.33
C ALA A 127 -4.40 -6.61 1.09
N ARG A 128 -3.61 -5.54 0.94
CA ARG A 128 -3.94 -4.22 1.47
C ARG A 128 -3.70 -3.17 0.40
N LEU A 129 -4.76 -2.44 0.03
CA LEU A 129 -4.64 -1.26 -0.81
C LEU A 129 -4.72 0.00 0.04
N SER A 130 -3.71 0.83 -0.06
CA SER A 130 -3.58 2.10 0.65
C SER A 130 -3.19 3.24 -0.27
N LYS A 131 -3.39 4.49 0.20
CA LYS A 131 -2.86 5.66 -0.50
C LYS A 131 -1.37 5.81 -0.17
N GLU A 132 -0.53 5.78 -1.21
CA GLU A 132 0.90 6.05 -1.08
C GLU A 132 1.18 7.56 -1.11
N SER A 133 0.81 8.24 -2.20
CA SER A 133 1.09 9.67 -2.35
C SER A 133 0.07 10.38 -3.25
N ARG A 134 0.10 11.71 -3.22
CA ARG A 134 -0.60 12.57 -4.18
C ARG A 134 0.28 13.75 -4.58
N ARG A 135 0.48 13.94 -5.89
CA ARG A 135 1.21 15.07 -6.48
C ARG A 135 0.31 15.75 -7.50
N GLY A 136 -0.25 16.90 -7.13
CA GLY A 136 -1.24 17.54 -7.97
C GLY A 136 -2.41 16.62 -8.30
N ASN A 137 -2.56 16.27 -9.57
CA ASN A 137 -3.58 15.33 -10.05
C ASN A 137 -3.11 13.86 -10.08
N LEU A 138 -1.84 13.59 -9.86
CA LEU A 138 -1.35 12.22 -9.76
C LEU A 138 -1.64 11.64 -8.37
N LEU A 139 -2.49 10.65 -8.30
CA LEU A 139 -2.71 9.80 -7.13
C LEU A 139 -1.94 8.51 -7.32
N THR A 140 -1.09 8.16 -6.36
CA THR A 140 -0.41 6.86 -6.31
C THR A 140 -1.00 6.04 -5.18
N LEU A 141 -1.45 4.84 -5.49
CA LEU A 141 -1.93 3.83 -4.53
C LEU A 141 -0.94 2.68 -4.49
N ARG A 142 -0.81 2.07 -3.32
CA ARG A 142 0.04 0.92 -3.05
C ARG A 142 -0.83 -0.27 -2.71
N ILE A 143 -0.61 -1.39 -3.38
CA ILE A 143 -1.19 -2.69 -3.06
C ILE A 143 -0.07 -3.58 -2.53
N GLU A 144 -0.18 -3.99 -1.29
CA GLU A 144 0.67 -5.02 -0.68
C GLU A 144 -0.12 -6.32 -0.69
N SER A 145 0.43 -7.38 -1.23
CA SER A 145 -0.18 -8.70 -1.22
C SER A 145 0.79 -9.75 -0.67
N HIS A 146 0.24 -10.78 -0.08
CA HIS A 146 0.99 -11.91 0.42
C HIS A 146 0.16 -13.17 0.26
N GLU A 147 0.74 -14.17 -0.37
CA GLU A 147 0.17 -15.50 -0.54
C GLU A 147 1.05 -16.53 0.16
N TYR A 148 0.43 -17.46 0.83
CA TYR A 148 1.08 -18.64 1.37
C TYR A 148 0.21 -19.88 1.08
N THR A 149 0.73 -20.76 0.25
CA THR A 149 0.08 -22.02 -0.15
C THR A 149 0.91 -23.24 0.29
N GLY A 150 1.72 -23.05 1.34
CA GLY A 150 2.62 -24.07 1.87
C GLY A 150 4.09 -23.80 1.51
N GLY A 151 4.96 -24.67 1.99
CA GLY A 151 6.40 -24.56 1.75
C GLY A 151 7.14 -23.71 2.79
N ALA A 152 8.35 -23.24 2.44
CA ALA A 152 9.28 -22.62 3.38
C ALA A 152 8.89 -21.16 3.74
N HIS A 153 8.21 -20.45 2.87
CA HIS A 153 7.80 -19.06 3.06
C HIS A 153 6.65 -18.69 2.11
N GLY A 154 5.97 -17.60 2.39
CA GLY A 154 4.98 -17.01 1.49
C GLY A 154 5.62 -16.14 0.40
N ASN A 155 4.79 -15.62 -0.47
CA ASN A 155 5.16 -14.77 -1.61
C ASN A 155 4.62 -13.35 -1.42
N PRO A 156 5.39 -12.41 -0.83
CA PRO A 156 5.01 -11.02 -0.72
C PRO A 156 5.21 -10.29 -2.05
N ALA A 157 4.25 -9.44 -2.41
CA ALA A 157 4.41 -8.55 -3.55
C ALA A 157 3.88 -7.14 -3.24
N VAL A 158 4.49 -6.15 -3.88
CA VAL A 158 4.02 -4.76 -3.87
C VAL A 158 3.76 -4.32 -5.29
N THR A 159 2.61 -3.70 -5.49
CA THR A 159 2.20 -3.14 -6.78
C THR A 159 1.77 -1.70 -6.59
N PHE A 160 2.25 -0.81 -7.46
CA PHE A 160 1.80 0.57 -7.50
C PHE A 160 0.76 0.79 -8.61
N PHE A 161 -0.19 1.66 -8.31
CA PHE A 161 -1.27 2.05 -9.21
C PHE A 161 -1.32 3.58 -9.28
N HIS A 162 -1.03 4.13 -10.45
CA HIS A 162 -1.07 5.57 -10.70
C HIS A 162 -2.37 5.95 -11.40
N TRP A 163 -3.00 7.03 -10.91
CA TRP A 163 -4.25 7.56 -11.45
C TRP A 163 -4.17 9.07 -11.65
N ASP A 164 -4.53 9.51 -12.84
CA ASP A 164 -4.70 10.95 -13.13
C ASP A 164 -6.12 11.37 -12.78
N LEU A 165 -6.27 12.13 -11.70
CA LEU A 165 -7.56 12.63 -11.21
C LEU A 165 -8.24 13.61 -12.16
N ALA A 166 -7.50 14.34 -13.01
CA ALA A 166 -8.05 15.27 -13.96
C ALA A 166 -8.54 14.58 -15.24
N ARG A 167 -7.80 13.56 -15.69
CA ARG A 167 -8.13 12.80 -16.90
C ARG A 167 -8.99 11.56 -16.63
N GLN A 168 -9.17 11.20 -15.35
CA GLN A 168 -9.90 10.01 -14.91
C GLN A 168 -9.39 8.73 -15.60
N GLN A 169 -8.06 8.54 -15.57
CA GLN A 169 -7.43 7.38 -16.21
C GLN A 169 -6.21 6.89 -15.44
N ARG A 170 -5.94 5.58 -15.59
CA ARG A 170 -4.71 4.97 -15.11
C ARG A 170 -3.51 5.46 -15.92
N LEU A 171 -2.38 5.65 -15.25
CA LEU A 171 -1.09 5.91 -15.87
C LEU A 171 -0.14 4.73 -15.61
N ALA A 172 0.64 4.36 -16.63
CA ALA A 172 1.80 3.51 -16.50
C ALA A 172 3.03 4.34 -16.10
N LEU A 173 4.11 3.70 -15.67
CA LEU A 173 5.37 4.40 -15.39
C LEU A 173 5.86 5.18 -16.63
N ASP A 174 5.75 4.62 -17.83
CA ASP A 174 6.13 5.28 -19.07
C ASP A 174 5.34 6.58 -19.34
N ASP A 175 4.10 6.69 -18.87
CA ASP A 175 3.30 7.92 -19.01
C ASP A 175 3.85 9.08 -18.15
N LEU A 176 4.63 8.76 -17.12
CA LEU A 176 5.29 9.75 -16.26
C LEU A 176 6.57 10.28 -16.89
N ILE A 177 7.19 9.53 -17.81
CA ILE A 177 8.44 9.87 -18.49
C ILE A 177 8.15 10.85 -19.63
N VAL A 178 9.05 11.80 -19.85
CA VAL A 178 9.00 12.69 -21.01
C VAL A 178 9.22 11.87 -22.29
N PRO A 179 8.40 12.01 -23.35
CA PRO A 179 8.56 11.27 -24.58
C PRO A 179 9.98 11.38 -25.15
N GLY A 180 10.59 10.22 -25.43
CA GLY A 180 11.96 10.11 -25.91
C GLY A 180 13.04 10.10 -24.83
N GLN A 181 12.66 10.12 -23.53
CA GLN A 181 13.60 10.05 -22.41
C GLN A 181 13.64 8.68 -21.73
N GLN A 182 13.01 7.66 -22.30
CA GLN A 182 12.97 6.31 -21.72
C GLN A 182 14.38 5.72 -21.54
N ASP A 183 15.24 5.85 -22.56
CA ASP A 183 16.62 5.35 -22.48
C ASP A 183 17.43 6.07 -21.39
N THR A 184 17.24 7.39 -21.24
CA THR A 184 17.85 8.20 -20.18
C THR A 184 17.35 7.75 -18.81
N PHE A 185 16.04 7.56 -18.66
CA PHE A 185 15.43 7.08 -17.43
C PHE A 185 16.02 5.73 -17.00
N TRP A 186 16.07 4.76 -17.92
CA TRP A 186 16.61 3.44 -17.59
C TRP A 186 18.13 3.43 -17.42
N ALA A 187 18.86 4.40 -17.98
CA ALA A 187 20.28 4.59 -17.66
C ALA A 187 20.47 5.03 -16.20
N LEU A 188 19.67 6.01 -15.73
CA LEU A 188 19.66 6.43 -14.33
C LEU A 188 19.30 5.28 -13.38
N ALA A 189 18.33 4.44 -13.76
CA ALA A 189 17.95 3.27 -12.98
C ALA A 189 19.08 2.24 -12.86
N ARG A 190 19.82 1.98 -13.96
CA ARG A 190 21.01 1.11 -13.94
C ARG A 190 22.14 1.67 -13.06
N ASP A 191 22.35 2.98 -13.09
CA ASP A 191 23.32 3.63 -12.22
C ASP A 191 22.92 3.51 -10.75
N ALA A 192 21.63 3.70 -10.43
CA ALA A 192 21.11 3.51 -9.09
C ALA A 192 21.25 2.04 -8.62
N HIS A 193 21.01 1.07 -9.50
CA HIS A 193 21.26 -0.35 -9.22
C HIS A 193 22.73 -0.62 -8.90
N THR A 194 23.65 -0.07 -9.70
CA THR A 194 25.08 -0.20 -9.44
C THR A 194 25.48 0.36 -8.09
N GLN A 195 24.96 1.54 -7.75
CA GLN A 195 25.19 2.15 -6.43
C GLN A 195 24.61 1.31 -5.28
N TRP A 196 23.42 0.71 -5.47
CA TRP A 196 22.84 -0.20 -4.49
C TRP A 196 23.71 -1.44 -4.28
N LEU A 197 24.22 -2.07 -5.36
CA LEU A 197 25.14 -3.21 -5.27
C LEU A 197 26.43 -2.87 -4.50
N ASP A 198 26.98 -1.66 -4.74
CA ASP A 198 28.19 -1.17 -4.05
C ASP A 198 27.92 -0.92 -2.55
N GLN A 199 26.81 -0.31 -2.23
CA GLN A 199 26.39 -0.05 -0.84
C GLN A 199 26.19 -1.35 -0.05
N GLN A 200 25.62 -2.38 -0.70
CA GLN A 200 25.46 -3.72 -0.12
C GLN A 200 26.78 -4.53 -0.13
N LYS A 201 27.85 -4.01 -0.75
CA LYS A 201 29.16 -4.68 -0.89
C LYS A 201 29.07 -6.05 -1.54
N LEU A 202 28.22 -6.17 -2.55
CA LEU A 202 27.95 -7.42 -3.24
C LEU A 202 29.07 -7.72 -4.26
N ASP A 203 29.52 -8.97 -4.28
CA ASP A 203 30.63 -9.43 -5.12
C ASP A 203 30.21 -9.63 -6.59
N GLN A 204 31.19 -9.94 -7.45
CA GLN A 204 30.95 -10.12 -8.88
C GLN A 204 30.00 -11.30 -9.17
N ASN A 205 30.10 -12.39 -8.40
CA ASN A 205 29.24 -13.55 -8.59
C ASN A 205 27.78 -13.22 -8.33
N PHE A 206 27.50 -12.38 -7.32
CA PHE A 206 26.15 -11.88 -7.06
C PHE A 206 25.66 -11.01 -8.23
N ARG A 207 26.49 -10.07 -8.71
CA ARG A 207 26.15 -9.16 -9.83
C ARG A 207 25.84 -9.92 -11.12
N ASP A 208 26.55 -10.99 -11.39
CA ASP A 208 26.34 -11.85 -12.55
C ASP A 208 25.06 -12.70 -12.43
N SER A 209 24.70 -13.08 -11.20
CA SER A 209 23.49 -13.89 -10.91
C SER A 209 22.22 -13.07 -10.84
N TRP A 210 22.31 -11.80 -10.45
CA TRP A 210 21.19 -10.86 -10.27
C TRP A 210 21.45 -9.57 -11.05
N PRO A 211 21.37 -9.62 -12.40
CA PRO A 211 21.57 -8.46 -13.23
C PRO A 211 20.46 -7.43 -13.05
N PHE A 212 20.69 -6.20 -13.49
CA PHE A 212 19.65 -5.19 -13.59
C PHE A 212 18.52 -5.66 -14.50
N ASP A 213 17.30 -5.44 -14.07
CA ASP A 213 16.09 -5.57 -14.86
C ASP A 213 15.19 -4.33 -14.68
N GLN A 214 14.22 -4.15 -15.55
CA GLN A 214 13.26 -3.05 -15.46
C GLN A 214 12.07 -3.46 -14.59
N THR A 215 11.47 -2.50 -13.89
CA THR A 215 10.23 -2.68 -13.13
C THR A 215 9.28 -1.53 -13.44
N ASP A 216 7.97 -1.81 -13.43
CA ASP A 216 6.92 -0.80 -13.49
C ASP A 216 6.45 -0.35 -12.10
N GLN A 217 7.03 -0.95 -11.03
CA GLN A 217 6.66 -0.64 -9.66
C GLN A 217 7.45 0.58 -9.20
N ALA A 218 6.78 1.75 -9.18
CA ALA A 218 7.41 3.01 -8.84
C ALA A 218 6.50 3.88 -7.96
N TYR A 219 7.12 4.69 -7.10
CA TYR A 219 6.41 5.70 -6.32
C TYR A 219 7.30 6.92 -6.04
N PHE A 220 6.67 8.06 -5.78
CA PHE A 220 7.40 9.28 -5.44
C PHE A 220 7.57 9.39 -3.92
N SER A 221 8.83 9.40 -3.48
CA SER A 221 9.24 9.68 -2.10
C SER A 221 9.56 11.17 -1.91
N GLU A 222 10.06 11.54 -0.75
CA GLU A 222 10.61 12.89 -0.50
C GLU A 222 11.93 13.15 -1.24
N GLN A 223 12.69 12.11 -1.55
CA GLN A 223 14.04 12.21 -2.12
C GLN A 223 14.08 12.04 -3.63
N GLY A 224 13.11 11.37 -4.23
CA GLY A 224 13.09 11.06 -5.65
C GLY A 224 11.97 10.09 -6.04
N LEU A 225 12.05 9.61 -7.26
CA LEU A 225 11.25 8.47 -7.73
C LEU A 225 11.94 7.18 -7.29
N VAL A 226 11.23 6.35 -6.57
CA VAL A 226 11.71 5.05 -6.10
C VAL A 226 11.19 3.96 -7.02
N LEU A 227 12.08 3.11 -7.52
CA LEU A 227 11.76 1.86 -8.19
C LEU A 227 11.84 0.73 -7.18
N LEU A 228 10.73 0.03 -6.97
CA LEU A 228 10.65 -1.12 -6.08
C LEU A 228 10.74 -2.41 -6.89
N TYR A 229 11.53 -3.35 -6.39
CA TYR A 229 11.68 -4.68 -6.98
C TYR A 229 11.10 -5.72 -6.03
N ASN A 230 10.16 -6.51 -6.49
CA ASN A 230 9.63 -7.61 -5.70
C ASN A 230 10.70 -8.69 -5.47
N VAL A 231 10.46 -9.56 -4.50
CA VAL A 231 11.38 -10.67 -4.18
C VAL A 231 11.72 -11.47 -5.44
N TYR A 232 12.96 -11.94 -5.54
CA TYR A 232 13.50 -12.67 -6.68
C TYR A 232 13.64 -11.89 -8.00
N HIS A 233 13.37 -10.58 -8.02
CA HIS A 233 13.48 -9.82 -9.26
C HIS A 233 14.94 -9.45 -9.58
N ILE A 234 15.63 -8.74 -8.67
CA ILE A 234 17.06 -8.38 -8.81
C ILE A 234 17.90 -8.81 -7.60
N ALA A 235 17.34 -9.62 -6.72
CA ALA A 235 18.00 -10.15 -5.53
C ALA A 235 17.30 -11.40 -5.03
N PRO A 236 17.96 -12.30 -4.26
CA PRO A 236 17.33 -13.45 -3.64
C PRO A 236 16.31 -13.03 -2.56
N TYR A 237 15.37 -13.90 -2.25
CA TYR A 237 14.30 -13.67 -1.27
C TYR A 237 14.79 -13.10 0.07
N ALA A 238 15.93 -13.57 0.55
CA ALA A 238 16.51 -13.14 1.83
C ALA A 238 16.89 -11.66 1.89
N MET A 239 17.00 -10.99 0.76
CA MET A 239 17.25 -9.54 0.68
C MET A 239 15.96 -8.72 0.63
N GLY A 240 14.79 -9.36 0.64
CA GLY A 240 13.50 -8.70 0.60
C GLY A 240 13.20 -8.04 -0.75
N GLN A 241 12.68 -6.83 -0.69
CA GLN A 241 12.25 -6.03 -1.84
C GLN A 241 13.18 -4.82 -2.00
N PRO A 242 14.22 -4.90 -2.87
CA PRO A 242 15.13 -3.80 -3.10
C PRO A 242 14.44 -2.55 -3.63
N GLU A 243 14.88 -1.38 -3.19
CA GLU A 243 14.42 -0.08 -3.65
C GLU A 243 15.58 0.73 -4.23
N LEU A 244 15.39 1.26 -5.43
CA LEU A 244 16.37 2.13 -6.10
C LEU A 244 15.78 3.54 -6.20
N THR A 245 16.43 4.52 -5.59
CA THR A 245 15.99 5.90 -5.60
C THR A 245 16.68 6.70 -6.71
N LEU A 246 15.88 7.21 -7.64
CA LEU A 246 16.29 8.16 -8.67
C LEU A 246 16.02 9.57 -8.13
N ARG A 247 17.08 10.33 -7.82
CA ARG A 247 16.98 11.64 -7.19
C ARG A 247 16.30 12.65 -8.11
N TYR A 248 15.58 13.61 -7.56
CA TYR A 248 14.87 14.64 -8.34
C TYR A 248 15.78 15.46 -9.23
N ASP A 249 16.98 15.81 -8.76
CA ASP A 249 17.97 16.57 -9.56
C ASP A 249 18.42 15.84 -10.83
N ALA A 250 18.43 14.50 -10.81
CA ALA A 250 18.74 13.68 -11.98
C ALA A 250 17.51 13.44 -12.89
N LEU A 251 16.30 13.70 -12.40
CA LEU A 251 15.05 13.47 -13.13
C LEU A 251 14.52 14.71 -13.89
N GLU A 252 15.19 15.86 -13.74
CA GLU A 252 14.82 17.08 -14.48
C GLU A 252 14.92 16.84 -15.99
N GLY A 253 13.84 17.14 -16.71
CA GLY A 253 13.71 16.87 -18.15
C GLY A 253 13.56 15.39 -18.54
N VAL A 254 13.60 14.46 -17.58
CA VAL A 254 13.38 13.02 -17.79
C VAL A 254 11.96 12.61 -17.34
N ILE A 255 11.53 13.05 -16.17
CA ILE A 255 10.15 12.92 -15.71
C ILE A 255 9.41 14.23 -16.02
N ARG A 256 8.12 14.16 -16.34
CA ARG A 256 7.29 15.34 -16.62
C ARG A 256 7.29 16.26 -15.41
N ASP A 257 7.53 17.55 -15.63
CA ASP A 257 7.63 18.59 -14.60
C ASP A 257 6.41 18.63 -13.66
N THR A 258 5.22 18.26 -14.17
CA THR A 258 3.98 18.21 -13.38
C THR A 258 4.03 17.21 -12.22
N TYR A 259 4.99 16.27 -12.21
CA TYR A 259 5.15 15.24 -11.18
C TYR A 259 6.41 15.47 -10.31
N LEU A 260 7.26 16.42 -10.68
CA LEU A 260 8.41 16.83 -9.87
C LEU A 260 7.98 17.82 -8.77
N PRO A 261 8.78 17.98 -7.68
CA PRO A 261 8.47 18.90 -6.58
C PRO A 261 8.51 20.37 -6.99
#